data_30457d6958a81e44baaf6edcdfbbbbbd
#
_entry.id   30457d6958a81e44baaf6edcdfbbbbbd
#
_cell.length_a   1.000
_cell.length_b   1.000
_cell.length_c   1.000
_cell.angle_alpha   90.00
_cell.angle_beta   90.00
_cell.angle_gamma   90.00
#
_symmetry.space_group_name_H-M   'P 1'
#
loop_
_entity.id
_entity.type
_entity.pdbx_description
1 polymer ?
#
loop_
_entity_poly.entity_id
_entity_poly.type
_entity_poly.pdbx_seq_one_letter_code
_entity_poly.pdbx_strand_id
1 'polypeptide(L)'
;MSDANMSDEIMSGAISPEDITAEQALRPHSLQEFVGQQRVKDQVDLLLRAARERGAPSDHILLSGPPGLGKTTLAMIVATEMNAPIRVTSGPAITHAGDLASILSSLVEGEILFLDEIHRMARPAEEMLYMAMEDFRVDVVVGKGPGATAIPLQLPRFTLVGATTRAGLLPSPLRDRFGFTAQLDFYESSELAEVIRRSAALLQLDIEEAAVLEVAGRSRGTPRIANRLLRRVRDYAQVRSSGGAKAKAANSLTHSDAMAALEMYEVDEIGLDRLD
;
A
#
# COMPACT_ATOMS: atom_id res chain seq x y z
N MET A 1 -7.89 -25.80 28.36
CA MET A 1 -7.67 -26.10 26.95
C MET A 1 -7.93 -24.83 26.11
N SER A 2 -7.43 -23.67 26.51
CA SER A 2 -7.68 -22.39 25.82
C SER A 2 -6.41 -21.61 25.45
N ASP A 3 -5.27 -21.93 26.06
CA ASP A 3 -4.06 -21.12 25.88
C ASP A 3 -3.15 -21.56 24.72
N ALA A 4 -3.34 -22.80 24.23
CA ALA A 4 -2.55 -23.33 23.11
C ALA A 4 -3.00 -22.79 21.73
N ASN A 5 -4.27 -22.36 21.60
CA ASN A 5 -4.82 -21.89 20.34
C ASN A 5 -4.49 -20.42 20.05
N MET A 6 -4.22 -19.63 21.10
CA MET A 6 -3.85 -18.23 20.98
C MET A 6 -2.37 -18.04 20.60
N SER A 7 -1.53 -19.01 20.92
CA SER A 7 -0.09 -18.99 20.57
C SER A 7 0.14 -19.31 19.08
N ASP A 8 -0.68 -20.20 18.47
CA ASP A 8 -0.56 -20.59 17.06
C ASP A 8 -1.08 -19.53 16.09
N GLU A 9 -2.07 -18.71 16.48
CA GLU A 9 -2.55 -17.58 15.65
C GLU A 9 -1.58 -16.39 15.63
N ILE A 10 -0.78 -16.23 16.68
CA ILE A 10 0.25 -15.18 16.77
C ILE A 10 1.47 -15.54 15.91
N MET A 11 1.72 -16.83 15.70
CA MET A 11 2.88 -17.38 14.94
C MET A 11 2.63 -17.50 13.44
N SER A 12 1.38 -17.49 12.99
CA SER A 12 1.09 -17.39 11.55
C SER A 12 1.19 -15.93 11.16
N GLY A 13 2.05 -15.55 10.23
CA GLY A 13 2.14 -14.20 9.68
C GLY A 13 0.87 -13.69 8.99
N ALA A 14 -0.30 -14.21 9.36
CA ALA A 14 -1.62 -13.80 8.92
C ALA A 14 -1.98 -12.46 9.59
N ILE A 15 -2.12 -11.42 8.79
CA ILE A 15 -2.56 -10.09 9.21
C ILE A 15 -3.96 -10.22 9.78
N SER A 16 -4.15 -9.90 11.07
CA SER A 16 -5.49 -9.91 11.68
C SER A 16 -6.37 -8.79 11.09
N PRO A 17 -7.72 -8.93 11.11
CA PRO A 17 -8.62 -7.86 10.71
C PRO A 17 -8.39 -6.55 11.49
N GLU A 18 -8.00 -6.64 12.75
CA GLU A 18 -7.64 -5.51 13.60
C GLU A 18 -6.34 -4.83 13.14
N ASP A 19 -5.35 -5.61 12.70
CA ASP A 19 -4.11 -5.10 12.13
C ASP A 19 -4.35 -4.34 10.82
N ILE A 20 -5.28 -4.82 9.98
CA ILE A 20 -5.65 -4.13 8.73
C ILE A 20 -6.29 -2.78 9.05
N THR A 21 -7.22 -2.75 9.99
CA THR A 21 -7.91 -1.51 10.40
C THR A 21 -6.94 -0.51 11.02
N ALA A 22 -6.04 -0.97 11.88
CA ALA A 22 -5.02 -0.14 12.51
C ALA A 22 -3.99 0.38 11.47
N GLU A 23 -3.60 -0.44 10.49
CA GLU A 23 -2.72 -0.01 9.39
C GLU A 23 -3.40 1.07 8.54
N GLN A 24 -4.70 0.93 8.27
CA GLN A 24 -5.45 1.94 7.53
C GLN A 24 -5.50 3.28 8.27
N ALA A 25 -5.71 3.26 9.59
CA ALA A 25 -5.75 4.47 10.42
C ALA A 25 -4.42 5.23 10.47
N LEU A 26 -3.30 4.54 10.26
CA LEU A 26 -1.95 5.14 10.24
C LEU A 26 -1.53 5.68 8.86
N ARG A 27 -2.32 5.43 7.81
CA ARG A 27 -1.97 5.87 6.45
C ARG A 27 -2.00 7.40 6.34
N PRO A 28 -1.01 8.01 5.70
CA PRO A 28 -1.10 9.42 5.33
C PRO A 28 -2.18 9.64 4.27
N HIS A 29 -2.85 10.80 4.35
CA HIS A 29 -3.94 11.18 3.45
C HIS A 29 -3.54 12.21 2.40
N SER A 30 -2.35 12.79 2.50
CA SER A 30 -1.82 13.80 1.57
C SER A 30 -0.35 13.54 1.25
N LEU A 31 0.15 14.14 0.17
CA LEU A 31 1.58 14.12 -0.17
C LEU A 31 2.43 14.77 0.93
N GLN A 32 1.90 15.75 1.65
CA GLN A 32 2.63 16.43 2.74
C GLN A 32 2.85 15.47 3.93
N GLU A 33 1.86 14.64 4.25
CA GLU A 33 1.94 13.66 5.33
C GLU A 33 2.77 12.42 4.96
N PHE A 34 2.99 12.19 3.67
CA PHE A 34 3.74 11.05 3.18
C PHE A 34 5.24 11.27 3.40
N VAL A 35 5.80 10.62 4.41
CA VAL A 35 7.22 10.72 4.78
C VAL A 35 8.09 10.03 3.75
N GLY A 36 9.27 10.57 3.49
CA GLY A 36 10.27 10.01 2.58
C GLY A 36 9.89 10.11 1.10
N GLN A 37 10.63 9.38 0.26
CA GLN A 37 10.40 9.32 -1.19
C GLN A 37 10.31 10.69 -1.87
N GLN A 38 11.12 11.67 -1.44
CA GLN A 38 10.97 13.09 -1.82
C GLN A 38 10.91 13.29 -3.33
N ARG A 39 11.80 12.63 -4.08
CA ARG A 39 11.82 12.70 -5.54
C ARG A 39 10.49 12.26 -6.17
N VAL A 40 9.92 11.14 -5.69
CA VAL A 40 8.64 10.62 -6.19
C VAL A 40 7.52 11.56 -5.84
N LYS A 41 7.51 12.12 -4.61
CA LYS A 41 6.52 13.11 -4.16
C LYS A 41 6.50 14.33 -5.07
N ASP A 42 7.67 14.92 -5.35
CA ASP A 42 7.78 16.12 -6.18
C ASP A 42 7.28 15.85 -7.61
N GLN A 43 7.61 14.69 -8.17
CA GLN A 43 7.16 14.28 -9.50
C GLN A 43 5.64 14.03 -9.55
N VAL A 44 5.09 13.34 -8.56
CA VAL A 44 3.65 13.10 -8.45
C VAL A 44 2.90 14.42 -8.25
N ASP A 45 3.36 15.29 -7.36
CA ASP A 45 2.75 16.60 -7.13
C ASP A 45 2.68 17.43 -8.43
N LEU A 46 3.79 17.49 -9.18
CA LEU A 46 3.83 18.20 -10.46
C LEU A 46 2.83 17.60 -11.45
N LEU A 47 2.79 16.27 -11.57
CA LEU A 47 1.88 15.55 -12.47
C LEU A 47 0.41 15.86 -12.14
N LEU A 48 0.04 15.81 -10.86
CA LEU A 48 -1.33 16.01 -10.41
C LEU A 48 -1.76 17.49 -10.53
N ARG A 49 -0.88 18.43 -10.22
CA ARG A 49 -1.15 19.87 -10.44
C ARG A 49 -1.40 20.17 -11.91
N ALA A 50 -0.54 19.67 -12.79
CA ALA A 50 -0.71 19.88 -14.22
C ALA A 50 -2.03 19.27 -14.75
N ALA A 51 -2.44 18.10 -14.26
CA ALA A 51 -3.73 17.51 -14.61
C ALA A 51 -4.91 18.37 -14.12
N ARG A 52 -4.86 18.86 -12.88
CA ARG A 52 -5.88 19.77 -12.31
C ARG A 52 -6.00 21.09 -13.11
N GLU A 53 -4.88 21.69 -13.48
CA GLU A 53 -4.88 22.93 -14.29
C GLU A 53 -5.48 22.73 -15.66
N ARG A 54 -5.29 21.54 -16.27
CA ARG A 54 -5.93 21.17 -17.54
C ARG A 54 -7.41 20.78 -17.39
N GLY A 55 -7.91 20.57 -16.17
CA GLY A 55 -9.26 20.05 -15.93
C GLY A 55 -9.47 18.65 -16.50
N ALA A 56 -8.44 17.80 -16.51
CA ALA A 56 -8.44 16.47 -17.12
C ALA A 56 -7.89 15.42 -16.14
N PRO A 57 -8.24 14.12 -16.32
CA PRO A 57 -7.58 13.05 -15.59
C PRO A 57 -6.06 13.09 -15.74
N SER A 58 -5.35 12.62 -14.75
CA SER A 58 -3.89 12.46 -14.81
C SER A 58 -3.50 11.37 -15.79
N ASP A 59 -2.29 11.40 -16.27
CA ASP A 59 -1.69 10.27 -16.96
C ASP A 59 -1.72 9.01 -16.09
N HIS A 60 -1.68 7.83 -16.72
CA HIS A 60 -1.58 6.57 -16.00
C HIS A 60 -0.24 6.48 -15.26
N ILE A 61 -0.27 5.97 -14.02
CA ILE A 61 0.87 5.96 -13.10
C ILE A 61 1.25 4.51 -12.79
N LEU A 62 2.53 4.16 -12.93
CA LEU A 62 3.08 2.89 -12.48
C LEU A 62 3.94 3.10 -11.24
N LEU A 63 3.57 2.45 -10.14
CA LEU A 63 4.31 2.43 -8.89
C LEU A 63 5.07 1.10 -8.77
N SER A 64 6.38 1.15 -8.73
CA SER A 64 7.24 -0.03 -8.60
C SER A 64 8.07 0.03 -7.31
N GLY A 65 8.51 -1.13 -6.83
CA GLY A 65 9.39 -1.24 -5.66
C GLY A 65 9.00 -2.36 -4.72
N PRO A 66 9.86 -2.69 -3.75
CA PRO A 66 9.64 -3.73 -2.74
C PRO A 66 8.29 -3.61 -2.01
N PRO A 67 7.79 -4.68 -1.38
CA PRO A 67 6.57 -4.61 -0.60
C PRO A 67 6.76 -3.71 0.64
N GLY A 68 5.65 -3.10 1.12
CA GLY A 68 5.68 -2.31 2.37
C GLY A 68 6.15 -0.86 2.26
N LEU A 69 6.51 -0.37 1.06
CA LEU A 69 7.03 0.98 0.83
C LEU A 69 5.95 2.07 0.62
N GLY A 70 4.67 1.73 0.68
CA GLY A 70 3.59 2.72 0.57
C GLY A 70 2.97 2.89 -0.81
N LYS A 71 3.14 1.95 -1.78
CA LYS A 71 2.52 2.03 -3.12
C LYS A 71 1.00 2.23 -3.06
N THR A 72 0.32 1.41 -2.29
CA THR A 72 -1.14 1.51 -2.09
C THR A 72 -1.52 2.84 -1.43
N THR A 73 -0.74 3.30 -0.46
CA THR A 73 -0.94 4.59 0.21
C THR A 73 -0.80 5.74 -0.78
N LEU A 74 0.22 5.72 -1.62
CA LEU A 74 0.43 6.76 -2.64
C LEU A 74 -0.71 6.78 -3.67
N ALA A 75 -1.25 5.62 -4.06
CA ALA A 75 -2.42 5.55 -4.93
C ALA A 75 -3.67 6.20 -4.29
N MET A 76 -3.90 5.97 -2.98
CA MET A 76 -4.98 6.64 -2.23
C MET A 76 -4.77 8.16 -2.17
N ILE A 77 -3.53 8.60 -1.95
CA ILE A 77 -3.19 10.03 -1.94
C ILE A 77 -3.46 10.65 -3.32
N VAL A 78 -3.09 9.98 -4.42
CA VAL A 78 -3.39 10.44 -5.78
C VAL A 78 -4.89 10.68 -5.94
N ALA A 79 -5.73 9.78 -5.45
CA ALA A 79 -7.18 9.94 -5.51
C ALA A 79 -7.67 11.14 -4.67
N THR A 80 -7.15 11.29 -3.46
CA THR A 80 -7.47 12.42 -2.59
C THR A 80 -7.06 13.75 -3.23
N GLU A 81 -5.85 13.85 -3.74
CA GLU A 81 -5.31 15.05 -4.39
C GLU A 81 -6.08 15.42 -5.68
N MET A 82 -6.58 14.44 -6.42
CA MET A 82 -7.41 14.65 -7.60
C MET A 82 -8.90 14.87 -7.27
N ASN A 83 -9.29 14.74 -6.00
CA ASN A 83 -10.69 14.74 -5.55
C ASN A 83 -11.55 13.77 -6.38
N ALA A 84 -11.00 12.58 -6.64
CA ALA A 84 -11.59 11.56 -7.49
C ALA A 84 -11.95 10.30 -6.68
N PRO A 85 -13.03 9.60 -7.03
CA PRO A 85 -13.30 8.29 -6.45
C PRO A 85 -12.19 7.30 -6.84
N ILE A 86 -11.93 6.33 -5.98
CA ILE A 86 -10.95 5.28 -6.23
C ILE A 86 -11.58 3.91 -6.15
N ARG A 87 -11.29 3.09 -7.15
CA ARG A 87 -11.62 1.67 -7.18
C ARG A 87 -10.36 0.86 -7.01
N VAL A 88 -10.38 -0.05 -6.05
CA VAL A 88 -9.23 -0.88 -5.71
C VAL A 88 -9.48 -2.31 -6.18
N THR A 89 -8.53 -2.86 -6.90
CA THR A 89 -8.49 -4.27 -7.29
C THR A 89 -7.06 -4.79 -7.31
N SER A 90 -6.86 -6.04 -7.66
CA SER A 90 -5.53 -6.64 -7.76
C SER A 90 -5.40 -7.53 -8.99
N GLY A 91 -4.17 -7.69 -9.52
CA GLY A 91 -3.90 -8.57 -10.64
C GLY A 91 -4.42 -9.99 -10.44
N PRO A 92 -4.16 -10.65 -9.30
CA PRO A 92 -4.69 -11.99 -9.01
C PRO A 92 -6.23 -12.11 -8.98
N ALA A 93 -6.94 -11.03 -8.71
CA ALA A 93 -8.40 -11.00 -8.70
C ALA A 93 -9.00 -10.93 -10.12
N ILE A 94 -8.19 -10.58 -11.13
CA ILE A 94 -8.60 -10.49 -12.53
C ILE A 94 -8.12 -11.74 -13.26
N THR A 95 -8.95 -12.76 -13.27
CA THR A 95 -8.60 -14.07 -13.84
C THR A 95 -8.95 -14.18 -15.33
N HIS A 96 -9.90 -13.38 -15.80
CA HIS A 96 -10.39 -13.38 -17.18
C HIS A 96 -10.57 -11.95 -17.70
N ALA A 97 -10.55 -11.78 -19.01
CA ALA A 97 -10.83 -10.49 -19.65
C ALA A 97 -12.23 -9.93 -19.28
N GLY A 98 -13.21 -10.81 -19.05
CA GLY A 98 -14.55 -10.42 -18.61
C GLY A 98 -14.60 -9.77 -17.24
N ASP A 99 -13.72 -10.18 -16.30
CA ASP A 99 -13.61 -9.56 -14.98
C ASP A 99 -13.15 -8.11 -15.12
N LEU A 100 -12.12 -7.89 -15.94
CA LEU A 100 -11.61 -6.55 -16.23
C LEU A 100 -12.65 -5.70 -16.98
N ALA A 101 -13.33 -6.27 -17.98
CA ALA A 101 -14.38 -5.56 -18.72
C ALA A 101 -15.50 -5.07 -17.79
N SER A 102 -15.91 -5.90 -16.82
CA SER A 102 -16.91 -5.55 -15.81
C SER A 102 -16.44 -4.39 -14.93
N ILE A 103 -15.19 -4.43 -14.48
CA ILE A 103 -14.60 -3.35 -13.68
C ILE A 103 -14.57 -2.05 -14.49
N LEU A 104 -14.01 -2.09 -15.69
CA LEU A 104 -13.82 -0.91 -16.56
C LEU A 104 -15.15 -0.27 -16.97
N SER A 105 -16.17 -1.09 -17.31
CA SER A 105 -17.49 -0.60 -17.73
C SER A 105 -18.28 0.06 -16.59
N SER A 106 -17.91 -0.21 -15.36
CA SER A 106 -18.56 0.37 -14.16
C SER A 106 -17.84 1.59 -13.60
N LEU A 107 -16.72 2.02 -14.21
CA LEU A 107 -16.01 3.26 -13.83
C LEU A 107 -16.86 4.49 -14.18
N VAL A 108 -16.60 5.56 -13.46
CA VAL A 108 -17.17 6.88 -13.75
C VAL A 108 -16.08 7.84 -14.28
N GLU A 109 -16.49 8.95 -14.88
CA GLU A 109 -15.55 9.93 -15.43
C GLU A 109 -14.60 10.46 -14.37
N GLY A 110 -13.29 10.40 -14.65
CA GLY A 110 -12.23 10.83 -13.75
C GLY A 110 -11.89 9.87 -12.60
N GLU A 111 -12.57 8.71 -12.50
CA GLU A 111 -12.29 7.72 -11.45
C GLU A 111 -10.86 7.19 -11.55
N ILE A 112 -10.26 6.89 -10.41
CA ILE A 112 -8.95 6.24 -10.33
C ILE A 112 -9.15 4.74 -10.13
N LEU A 113 -8.60 3.95 -11.05
CA LEU A 113 -8.51 2.50 -10.91
C LEU A 113 -7.13 2.15 -10.34
N PHE A 114 -7.09 1.71 -9.08
CA PHE A 114 -5.87 1.16 -8.49
C PHE A 114 -5.82 -0.34 -8.68
N LEU A 115 -4.75 -0.83 -9.33
CA LEU A 115 -4.52 -2.23 -9.60
C LEU A 115 -3.21 -2.70 -8.96
N ASP A 116 -3.33 -3.36 -7.80
CA ASP A 116 -2.17 -3.90 -7.09
C ASP A 116 -1.68 -5.20 -7.73
N GLU A 117 -0.37 -5.48 -7.62
CA GLU A 117 0.29 -6.66 -8.21
C GLU A 117 -0.08 -6.86 -9.69
N ILE A 118 -0.08 -5.77 -10.47
CA ILE A 118 -0.51 -5.73 -11.88
C ILE A 118 0.20 -6.79 -12.75
N HIS A 119 1.44 -7.16 -12.41
CA HIS A 119 2.22 -8.19 -13.10
C HIS A 119 1.66 -9.62 -12.95
N ARG A 120 0.67 -9.81 -12.07
CA ARG A 120 0.01 -11.11 -11.83
C ARG A 120 -1.35 -11.24 -12.52
N MET A 121 -1.70 -10.27 -13.34
CA MET A 121 -2.95 -10.31 -14.11
C MET A 121 -2.88 -11.37 -15.21
N ALA A 122 -4.02 -12.01 -15.52
CA ALA A 122 -4.11 -12.96 -16.61
C ALA A 122 -3.85 -12.25 -17.96
N ARG A 123 -3.09 -12.90 -18.85
CA ARG A 123 -2.69 -12.32 -20.15
C ARG A 123 -3.85 -11.80 -21.01
N PRO A 124 -5.00 -12.48 -21.14
CA PRO A 124 -6.14 -11.92 -21.90
C PRO A 124 -6.71 -10.64 -21.32
N ALA A 125 -6.67 -10.48 -20.00
CA ALA A 125 -7.07 -9.24 -19.33
C ALA A 125 -6.03 -8.13 -19.52
N GLU A 126 -4.75 -8.48 -19.50
CA GLU A 126 -3.66 -7.56 -19.78
C GLU A 126 -3.75 -6.97 -21.19
N GLU A 127 -4.03 -7.80 -22.23
CA GLU A 127 -4.22 -7.36 -23.60
C GLU A 127 -5.45 -6.41 -23.74
N MET A 128 -6.52 -6.68 -23.02
CA MET A 128 -7.68 -5.77 -22.96
C MET A 128 -7.33 -4.44 -22.28
N LEU A 129 -6.50 -4.47 -21.22
CA LEU A 129 -6.07 -3.26 -20.51
C LEU A 129 -5.29 -2.31 -21.42
N TYR A 130 -4.50 -2.84 -22.36
CA TYR A 130 -3.76 -1.99 -23.32
C TYR A 130 -4.71 -1.06 -24.10
N MET A 131 -5.80 -1.60 -24.65
CA MET A 131 -6.80 -0.83 -25.40
C MET A 131 -7.54 0.15 -24.48
N ALA A 132 -7.87 -0.30 -23.26
CA ALA A 132 -8.54 0.55 -22.29
C ALA A 132 -7.71 1.77 -21.89
N MET A 133 -6.40 1.63 -21.76
CA MET A 133 -5.48 2.72 -21.39
C MET A 133 -5.26 3.72 -22.54
N GLU A 134 -5.19 3.23 -23.77
CA GLU A 134 -4.86 4.07 -24.93
C GLU A 134 -6.10 4.74 -25.54
N ASP A 135 -7.14 3.95 -25.79
CA ASP A 135 -8.33 4.38 -26.55
C ASP A 135 -9.56 4.64 -25.66
N PHE A 136 -9.50 4.36 -24.37
CA PHE A 136 -10.66 4.36 -23.45
C PHE A 136 -11.81 3.53 -24.04
N ARG A 137 -11.47 2.36 -24.58
CA ARG A 137 -12.40 1.44 -25.24
C ARG A 137 -11.98 0.00 -24.95
N VAL A 138 -12.95 -0.88 -24.87
CA VAL A 138 -12.74 -2.34 -24.85
C VAL A 138 -13.68 -3.01 -25.83
N ASP A 139 -13.23 -4.10 -26.44
CA ASP A 139 -14.08 -4.91 -27.31
C ASP A 139 -14.62 -6.10 -26.51
N VAL A 140 -15.94 -6.16 -26.35
CA VAL A 140 -16.62 -7.24 -25.62
C VAL A 140 -17.18 -8.23 -26.61
N VAL A 141 -16.73 -9.48 -26.53
CA VAL A 141 -17.23 -10.56 -27.40
C VAL A 141 -18.56 -11.09 -26.86
N VAL A 142 -19.61 -10.90 -27.65
CA VAL A 142 -20.97 -11.37 -27.35
C VAL A 142 -21.32 -12.55 -28.28
N GLY A 143 -21.80 -13.65 -27.66
CA GLY A 143 -22.12 -14.88 -28.37
C GLY A 143 -21.06 -15.97 -28.22
N LYS A 144 -21.30 -17.12 -28.83
CA LYS A 144 -20.39 -18.28 -28.82
C LYS A 144 -20.23 -18.84 -30.24
N GLY A 145 -19.04 -19.39 -30.54
CA GLY A 145 -18.74 -20.02 -31.83
C GLY A 145 -18.59 -19.04 -32.99
N PRO A 146 -18.79 -19.49 -34.24
CA PRO A 146 -18.54 -18.70 -35.43
C PRO A 146 -19.41 -17.44 -35.59
N GLY A 147 -20.49 -17.32 -34.81
CA GLY A 147 -21.39 -16.17 -34.79
C GLY A 147 -21.08 -15.14 -33.67
N ALA A 148 -20.00 -15.31 -32.95
CA ALA A 148 -19.61 -14.35 -31.92
C ALA A 148 -19.21 -13.01 -32.57
N THR A 149 -19.72 -11.91 -32.02
CA THR A 149 -19.44 -10.55 -32.53
C THR A 149 -18.74 -9.74 -31.43
N ALA A 150 -17.68 -9.04 -31.80
CA ALA A 150 -17.03 -8.08 -30.93
C ALA A 150 -17.81 -6.75 -30.97
N ILE A 151 -18.25 -6.29 -29.82
CA ILE A 151 -18.96 -5.01 -29.68
C ILE A 151 -18.01 -4.05 -28.95
N PRO A 152 -17.64 -2.92 -29.57
CA PRO A 152 -16.83 -1.91 -28.93
C PRO A 152 -17.66 -1.20 -27.83
N LEU A 153 -17.13 -1.20 -26.61
CA LEU A 153 -17.68 -0.48 -25.48
C LEU A 153 -16.78 0.71 -25.15
N GLN A 154 -17.34 1.92 -25.26
CA GLN A 154 -16.64 3.13 -24.87
C GLN A 154 -16.60 3.24 -23.35
N LEU A 155 -15.43 3.55 -22.81
CA LEU A 155 -15.18 3.74 -21.39
C LEU A 155 -15.14 5.23 -21.03
N PRO A 156 -15.51 5.61 -19.82
CA PRO A 156 -15.21 6.95 -19.31
C PRO A 156 -13.69 7.13 -19.22
N ARG A 157 -13.23 8.37 -19.24
CA ARG A 157 -11.81 8.65 -19.01
C ARG A 157 -11.48 8.39 -17.54
N PHE A 158 -10.45 7.60 -17.31
CA PHE A 158 -10.00 7.21 -15.97
C PHE A 158 -8.47 7.28 -15.87
N THR A 159 -7.97 7.33 -14.66
CA THR A 159 -6.53 7.16 -14.40
C THR A 159 -6.27 5.77 -13.83
N LEU A 160 -5.41 4.99 -14.50
CA LEU A 160 -4.89 3.75 -13.93
C LEU A 160 -3.67 4.06 -13.06
N VAL A 161 -3.71 3.62 -11.81
CA VAL A 161 -2.54 3.54 -10.94
C VAL A 161 -2.20 2.07 -10.75
N GLY A 162 -1.20 1.59 -11.48
CA GLY A 162 -0.69 0.22 -11.35
C GLY A 162 0.39 0.13 -10.29
N ALA A 163 0.37 -0.93 -9.47
CA ALA A 163 1.44 -1.21 -8.53
C ALA A 163 2.06 -2.57 -8.79
N THR A 164 3.37 -2.68 -8.64
CA THR A 164 4.11 -3.92 -8.82
C THR A 164 5.32 -4.01 -7.90
N THR A 165 5.58 -5.21 -7.41
CA THR A 165 6.85 -5.53 -6.74
C THR A 165 7.93 -6.01 -7.72
N ARG A 166 7.55 -6.29 -8.98
CA ARG A 166 8.41 -6.90 -10.00
C ARG A 166 8.22 -6.21 -11.36
N ALA A 167 8.71 -4.97 -11.48
CA ALA A 167 8.58 -4.18 -12.71
C ALA A 167 9.14 -4.87 -13.97
N GLY A 168 10.17 -5.70 -13.81
CA GLY A 168 10.77 -6.47 -14.90
C GLY A 168 9.86 -7.58 -15.47
N LEU A 169 8.78 -7.96 -14.77
CA LEU A 169 7.80 -8.94 -15.27
C LEU A 169 6.68 -8.29 -16.10
N LEU A 170 6.58 -6.96 -16.10
CA LEU A 170 5.59 -6.27 -16.93
C LEU A 170 6.07 -6.26 -18.38
N PRO A 171 5.23 -6.70 -19.33
CA PRO A 171 5.54 -6.58 -20.75
C PRO A 171 5.73 -5.13 -21.17
N SER A 172 6.68 -4.90 -22.08
CA SER A 172 6.96 -3.55 -22.60
C SER A 172 5.71 -2.84 -23.11
N PRO A 173 4.79 -3.50 -23.86
CA PRO A 173 3.57 -2.83 -24.33
C PRO A 173 2.69 -2.26 -23.21
N LEU A 174 2.61 -2.92 -22.06
CA LEU A 174 1.88 -2.39 -20.91
C LEU A 174 2.64 -1.24 -20.24
N ARG A 175 3.94 -1.45 -20.01
CA ARG A 175 4.78 -0.45 -19.34
C ARG A 175 4.85 0.87 -20.10
N ASP A 176 4.94 0.81 -21.44
CA ASP A 176 5.09 1.99 -22.30
C ASP A 176 3.80 2.84 -22.37
N ARG A 177 2.66 2.33 -21.86
CA ARG A 177 1.39 3.04 -21.76
C ARG A 177 1.22 3.85 -20.47
N PHE A 178 2.13 3.65 -19.51
CA PHE A 178 2.16 4.52 -18.33
C PHE A 178 2.89 5.82 -18.67
N GLY A 179 2.19 6.93 -18.53
CA GLY A 179 2.80 8.26 -18.75
C GLY A 179 3.80 8.64 -17.65
N PHE A 180 3.70 8.02 -16.49
CA PHE A 180 4.62 8.21 -15.38
C PHE A 180 4.95 6.89 -14.67
N THR A 181 6.21 6.65 -14.41
CA THR A 181 6.69 5.51 -13.62
C THR A 181 7.49 6.01 -12.42
N ALA A 182 7.04 5.65 -11.21
CA ALA A 182 7.75 5.90 -9.97
C ALA A 182 8.34 4.62 -9.41
N GLN A 183 9.61 4.67 -9.05
CA GLN A 183 10.27 3.63 -8.28
C GLN A 183 10.40 4.09 -6.84
N LEU A 184 9.81 3.33 -5.91
CA LEU A 184 9.96 3.53 -4.49
C LEU A 184 11.15 2.71 -3.98
N ASP A 185 11.98 3.37 -3.20
CA ASP A 185 13.18 2.78 -2.62
C ASP A 185 13.00 2.53 -1.12
N PHE A 186 13.90 1.73 -0.53
CA PHE A 186 13.91 1.56 0.91
C PHE A 186 14.13 2.89 1.62
N TYR A 187 13.49 3.04 2.76
CA TYR A 187 13.59 4.23 3.60
C TYR A 187 14.87 4.20 4.43
N GLU A 188 15.45 5.37 4.61
CA GLU A 188 16.52 5.55 5.60
C GLU A 188 15.96 5.46 7.03
N SER A 189 16.81 5.08 7.99
CA SER A 189 16.38 4.97 9.39
C SER A 189 15.85 6.29 9.97
N SER A 190 16.35 7.43 9.51
CA SER A 190 15.85 8.76 9.88
C SER A 190 14.42 9.01 9.39
N GLU A 191 14.10 8.61 8.18
CA GLU A 191 12.75 8.70 7.61
C GLU A 191 11.79 7.76 8.34
N LEU A 192 12.23 6.54 8.67
CA LEU A 192 11.43 5.60 9.45
C LEU A 192 11.18 6.09 10.88
N ALA A 193 12.14 6.78 11.49
CA ALA A 193 11.95 7.43 12.78
C ALA A 193 10.84 8.50 12.71
N GLU A 194 10.77 9.26 11.62
CA GLU A 194 9.67 10.21 11.39
C GLU A 194 8.31 9.51 11.22
N VAL A 195 8.27 8.41 10.45
CA VAL A 195 7.07 7.57 10.32
C VAL A 195 6.60 7.07 11.68
N ILE A 196 7.51 6.58 12.53
CA ILE A 196 7.20 6.06 13.86
C ILE A 196 6.66 7.18 14.77
N ARG A 197 7.30 8.37 14.80
CA ARG A 197 6.82 9.51 15.60
C ARG A 197 5.42 9.93 15.17
N ARG A 198 5.16 10.02 13.88
CA ARG A 198 3.83 10.32 13.34
C ARG A 198 2.81 9.26 13.76
N SER A 199 3.16 7.99 13.62
CA SER A 199 2.27 6.88 13.97
C SER A 199 2.01 6.82 15.48
N ALA A 200 3.03 7.06 16.31
CA ALA A 200 2.89 7.14 17.77
C ALA A 200 1.94 8.28 18.18
N ALA A 201 2.07 9.46 17.56
CA ALA A 201 1.17 10.58 17.81
C ALA A 201 -0.29 10.24 17.44
N LEU A 202 -0.56 9.60 16.31
CA LEU A 202 -1.90 9.15 15.91
C LEU A 202 -2.48 8.10 16.86
N LEU A 203 -1.63 7.25 17.42
CA LEU A 203 -2.02 6.24 18.41
C LEU A 203 -2.05 6.80 19.85
N GLN A 204 -1.78 8.10 20.04
CA GLN A 204 -1.70 8.76 21.34
C GLN A 204 -0.70 8.09 22.30
N LEU A 205 0.45 7.66 21.75
CA LEU A 205 1.55 7.05 22.49
C LEU A 205 2.63 8.11 22.78
N ASP A 206 3.08 8.15 24.02
CA ASP A 206 4.26 8.89 24.44
C ASP A 206 5.48 7.96 24.34
N ILE A 207 6.33 8.18 23.36
CA ILE A 207 7.46 7.30 23.04
C ILE A 207 8.79 8.01 23.23
N GLU A 208 9.71 7.39 23.95
CA GLU A 208 11.08 7.89 24.09
C GLU A 208 11.82 7.89 22.76
N GLU A 209 12.61 8.92 22.49
CA GLU A 209 13.38 9.03 21.26
C GLU A 209 14.32 7.85 21.01
N ALA A 210 14.92 7.30 22.08
CA ALA A 210 15.75 6.10 21.98
C ALA A 210 14.94 4.86 21.53
N ALA A 211 13.67 4.75 21.94
CA ALA A 211 12.78 3.69 21.47
C ALA A 211 12.40 3.88 19.99
N VAL A 212 12.17 5.13 19.55
CA VAL A 212 11.91 5.46 18.13
C VAL A 212 13.06 5.00 17.26
N LEU A 213 14.29 5.35 17.62
CA LEU A 213 15.50 5.03 16.87
C LEU A 213 15.75 3.52 16.81
N GLU A 214 15.50 2.82 17.93
CA GLU A 214 15.64 1.36 18.01
C GLU A 214 14.66 0.65 17.07
N VAL A 215 13.38 1.02 17.11
CA VAL A 215 12.35 0.47 16.22
C VAL A 215 12.65 0.81 14.77
N ALA A 216 13.10 2.04 14.47
CA ALA A 216 13.45 2.47 13.10
C ALA A 216 14.62 1.64 12.55
N GLY A 217 15.66 1.40 13.34
CA GLY A 217 16.83 0.61 12.97
C GLY A 217 16.47 -0.82 12.56
N ARG A 218 15.50 -1.44 13.26
CA ARG A 218 15.06 -2.82 13.00
C ARG A 218 13.90 -2.91 12.00
N SER A 219 13.50 -1.81 11.34
CA SER A 219 12.36 -1.76 10.42
C SER A 219 12.69 -2.14 8.98
N ARG A 220 13.90 -2.57 8.68
CA ARG A 220 14.32 -3.09 7.36
C ARG A 220 13.98 -2.14 6.20
N GLY A 221 14.08 -0.84 6.40
CA GLY A 221 13.79 0.15 5.37
C GLY A 221 12.31 0.25 4.95
N THR A 222 11.35 -0.33 5.70
CA THR A 222 9.95 -0.33 5.27
C THR A 222 8.99 0.22 6.33
N PRO A 223 8.13 1.20 5.97
CA PRO A 223 7.11 1.75 6.86
C PRO A 223 6.13 0.71 7.42
N ARG A 224 5.82 -0.34 6.66
CA ARG A 224 4.94 -1.43 7.12
C ARG A 224 5.54 -2.15 8.32
N ILE A 225 6.84 -2.50 8.26
CA ILE A 225 7.52 -3.15 9.38
C ILE A 225 7.63 -2.18 10.55
N ALA A 226 7.99 -0.91 10.33
CA ALA A 226 8.07 0.11 11.37
C ALA A 226 6.76 0.22 12.16
N ASN A 227 5.63 0.33 11.49
CA ASN A 227 4.32 0.39 12.12
C ASN A 227 3.95 -0.93 12.82
N ARG A 228 4.32 -2.09 12.26
CA ARG A 228 4.12 -3.39 12.90
C ARG A 228 4.91 -3.48 14.21
N LEU A 229 6.20 -3.12 14.19
CA LEU A 229 7.05 -3.15 15.37
C LEU A 229 6.57 -2.15 16.43
N LEU A 230 6.20 -0.94 16.06
CA LEU A 230 5.64 0.04 17.01
C LEU A 230 4.41 -0.53 17.74
N ARG A 231 3.51 -1.20 17.04
CA ARG A 231 2.34 -1.85 17.67
C ARG A 231 2.75 -2.97 18.63
N ARG A 232 3.75 -3.77 18.28
CA ARG A 232 4.25 -4.83 19.17
C ARG A 232 4.86 -4.26 20.46
N VAL A 233 5.61 -3.17 20.35
CA VAL A 233 6.14 -2.45 21.53
C VAL A 233 5.00 -1.90 22.39
N ARG A 234 3.97 -1.33 21.79
CA ARG A 234 2.77 -0.86 22.48
C ARG A 234 2.08 -2.00 23.24
N ASP A 235 1.81 -3.11 22.54
CA ASP A 235 1.10 -4.26 23.12
C ASP A 235 1.87 -4.85 24.31
N TYR A 236 3.20 -4.95 24.19
CA TYR A 236 4.08 -5.36 25.30
C TYR A 236 3.98 -4.43 26.50
N ALA A 237 4.08 -3.12 26.28
CA ALA A 237 3.98 -2.11 27.34
C ALA A 237 2.61 -2.14 28.03
N GLN A 238 1.53 -2.32 27.29
CA GLN A 238 0.17 -2.42 27.83
C GLN A 238 0.01 -3.64 28.73
N VAL A 239 0.46 -4.82 28.29
CA VAL A 239 0.37 -6.06 29.09
C VAL A 239 1.19 -5.92 30.37
N ARG A 240 2.40 -5.39 30.30
CA ARG A 240 3.26 -5.15 31.46
C ARG A 240 2.61 -4.19 32.47
N SER A 241 1.93 -3.14 31.98
CA SER A 241 1.27 -2.14 32.82
C SER A 241 -0.01 -2.66 33.48
N SER A 242 -0.69 -3.62 32.88
CA SER A 242 -1.93 -4.22 33.41
C SER A 242 -1.70 -5.09 34.65
N GLY A 243 -0.46 -5.52 34.90
CA GLY A 243 -0.06 -6.29 36.10
C GLY A 243 0.20 -5.46 37.36
N GLY A 244 0.09 -4.12 37.32
CA GLY A 244 0.37 -3.24 38.43
C GLY A 244 -0.45 -1.94 38.46
N ALA A 245 -0.65 -1.35 39.65
CA ALA A 245 -1.55 -0.26 40.00
C ALA A 245 -1.32 1.11 39.30
N LYS A 246 -0.79 1.19 38.06
CA LYS A 246 -0.52 2.46 37.36
C LYS A 246 -1.02 2.44 35.91
N ALA A 247 -2.31 2.55 35.71
CA ALA A 247 -2.94 2.71 34.38
C ALA A 247 -2.42 3.93 33.56
N LYS A 248 -1.70 4.85 34.15
CA LYS A 248 -1.10 6.03 33.48
C LYS A 248 0.18 5.70 32.68
N ALA A 249 0.80 4.54 32.90
CA ALA A 249 2.01 4.11 32.20
C ALA A 249 1.75 3.32 30.91
N ALA A 250 0.50 2.96 30.63
CA ALA A 250 0.16 2.11 29.48
C ALA A 250 0.43 2.76 28.11
N ASN A 251 0.47 4.09 28.04
CA ASN A 251 0.70 4.83 26.79
C ASN A 251 2.14 5.38 26.69
N SER A 252 3.00 5.17 27.70
CA SER A 252 4.40 5.60 27.66
C SER A 252 5.28 4.42 27.27
N LEU A 253 6.01 4.55 26.17
CA LEU A 253 6.89 3.54 25.60
C LEU A 253 8.34 3.94 25.84
N THR A 254 9.02 3.22 26.72
CA THR A 254 10.45 3.45 27.00
C THR A 254 11.35 2.66 26.05
N HIS A 255 12.62 3.04 25.98
CA HIS A 255 13.63 2.26 25.25
C HIS A 255 13.73 0.81 25.79
N SER A 256 13.62 0.62 27.10
CA SER A 256 13.63 -0.73 27.68
C SER A 256 12.41 -1.56 27.27
N ASP A 257 11.24 -0.93 27.06
CA ASP A 257 10.07 -1.61 26.53
C ASP A 257 10.27 -2.04 25.08
N ALA A 258 10.86 -1.15 24.27
CA ALA A 258 11.17 -1.46 22.90
C ALA A 258 12.14 -2.64 22.78
N MET A 259 13.24 -2.61 23.54
CA MET A 259 14.21 -3.70 23.54
C MET A 259 13.60 -5.03 23.98
N ALA A 260 12.87 -5.04 25.10
CA ALA A 260 12.27 -6.26 25.62
C ALA A 260 11.17 -6.82 24.71
N ALA A 261 10.38 -5.94 24.06
CA ALA A 261 9.40 -6.36 23.07
C ALA A 261 10.07 -6.98 21.84
N LEU A 262 11.08 -6.32 21.28
CA LEU A 262 11.78 -6.79 20.09
C LEU A 262 12.50 -8.14 20.37
N GLU A 263 13.10 -8.29 21.53
CA GLU A 263 13.68 -9.57 21.96
C GLU A 263 12.62 -10.67 22.11
N MET A 264 11.47 -10.35 22.73
CA MET A 264 10.35 -11.30 22.88
C MET A 264 9.80 -11.79 21.54
N TYR A 265 9.77 -10.92 20.52
CA TYR A 265 9.37 -11.26 19.16
C TYR A 265 10.54 -11.77 18.29
N GLU A 266 11.70 -12.03 18.91
CA GLU A 266 12.91 -12.58 18.26
C GLU A 266 13.37 -11.74 17.04
N VAL A 267 13.13 -10.43 17.06
CA VAL A 267 13.61 -9.49 16.05
C VAL A 267 15.05 -9.12 16.38
N ASP A 268 15.98 -9.52 15.54
CA ASP A 268 17.41 -9.25 15.74
C ASP A 268 17.79 -7.77 15.46
N GLU A 269 19.09 -7.46 15.58
CA GLU A 269 19.59 -6.09 15.40
C GLU A 269 19.40 -5.54 13.98
N ILE A 270 19.23 -6.41 12.98
CA ILE A 270 18.98 -6.04 11.60
C ILE A 270 17.50 -6.20 11.18
N GLY A 271 16.65 -6.56 12.14
CA GLY A 271 15.21 -6.66 11.94
C GLY A 271 14.71 -7.97 11.35
N LEU A 272 15.54 -9.03 11.33
CA LEU A 272 15.11 -10.36 10.90
C LEU A 272 14.40 -11.08 12.04
N ASP A 273 13.36 -11.84 11.71
CA ASP A 273 12.68 -12.76 12.60
C ASP A 273 12.90 -14.22 12.18
N ARG A 274 12.40 -15.18 12.94
CA ARG A 274 12.62 -16.63 12.65
C ARG A 274 12.06 -17.11 11.31
N LEU A 275 11.23 -16.33 10.66
CA LEU A 275 10.58 -16.71 9.38
C LEU A 275 11.28 -16.12 8.16
N ASP A 276 12.25 -15.23 8.38
CA ASP A 276 13.09 -14.62 7.36
C ASP A 276 14.33 -15.47 7.03
#